data_68a3246bdfefbc40453141bd4c2d4aca
#
_entry.id   68a3246bdfefbc40453141bd4c2d4aca
#
_cell.length_a   1.000
_cell.length_b   1.000
_cell.length_c   1.000
_cell.angle_alpha   90.00
_cell.angle_beta   90.00
_cell.angle_gamma   90.00
#
_symmetry.space_group_name_H-M   'P 1'
#
loop_
_entity.id
_entity.type
_entity.pdbx_description
1 polymer ?
#
loop_
_entity_poly.entity_id
_entity_poly.type
_entity_poly.pdbx_seq_one_letter_code
_entity_poly.pdbx_strand_id
1 'polypeptide(L)'
;MAANTGAGSHGHEHAHGHDHVHGHVHTHMHDGHTHEHHHHDHDHAHGHSHNHDHAHEHGTWHPHTHDAAHPHVHGGVNDYMKAVSDYRKTFPSKQDVLEQTPDPAVREMLLHMEQIGCDTAFDRFDKQQPQCAFGMAGVCCKNCNMGPCKITPKSPRGICGADADLIVARNLLRSAAGGVAQHGAHAREVLLSLKFAAEGRLKLPLLGEKRIREVCKAFGIETRGQSTKRLASKLADVLLEDLARPVPGEYRSIAALAPAERKEVWEKLDILPISAYNEVFDAFHRTGCGTDGDWQSTMKQFLRCGLAFCYTGVVAANIATDALFGVGHRATSKVNVGALKKGWVNIAVHGHLPTLVSEIVRIGRTQEFIDLAKKHGAEGIQFYGICCSCLAAMYRYEGVIPLSNAVGAELVLGTGALDLWVADVQDVFPSIMDVARCFKTTVVTTSDAARLPGAEHYAYDHHHSNVADTEKIAR
;
A
#
# COMPACT_ATOMS: atom_id res chain seq x y z
N MET A 1 -13.64 -16.05 51.97
CA MET A 1 -13.15 -16.95 53.04
C MET A 1 -11.67 -17.12 52.82
N ALA A 2 -10.94 -16.44 53.63
CA ALA A 2 -9.89 -16.85 54.56
C ALA A 2 -8.63 -17.35 53.81
N ALA A 3 -7.56 -16.58 53.71
CA ALA A 3 -6.53 -16.19 54.68
C ALA A 3 -5.63 -17.39 55.08
N ASN A 4 -4.34 -17.32 54.75
CA ASN A 4 -3.20 -17.26 55.71
C ASN A 4 -1.87 -17.35 55.00
N THR A 5 -1.01 -16.35 55.02
CA THR A 5 0.14 -15.99 55.84
C THR A 5 1.23 -17.10 55.99
N GLY A 6 2.46 -16.68 55.69
CA GLY A 6 3.68 -17.38 56.13
C GLY A 6 4.93 -16.71 55.53
N ALA A 7 5.55 -15.85 56.30
CA ALA A 7 6.86 -15.24 56.04
C ALA A 7 7.99 -16.22 56.43
N GLY A 8 9.12 -16.09 55.73
CA GLY A 8 10.35 -16.75 56.08
C GLY A 8 11.54 -16.11 55.38
N SER A 9 12.20 -15.19 56.07
CA SER A 9 13.46 -14.57 55.72
C SER A 9 14.61 -15.53 56.00
N HIS A 10 15.55 -15.71 55.06
CA HIS A 10 16.94 -15.97 55.36
C HIS A 10 17.84 -15.34 54.32
N GLY A 11 18.60 -14.33 54.77
CA GLY A 11 19.70 -13.80 54.03
C GLY A 11 20.93 -14.71 54.16
N HIS A 12 21.71 -14.81 53.12
CA HIS A 12 23.11 -15.14 53.17
C HIS A 12 23.86 -14.31 52.13
N GLU A 13 24.67 -13.36 52.65
CA GLU A 13 25.78 -12.76 51.94
C GLU A 13 26.88 -13.79 51.75
N HIS A 14 27.35 -13.96 50.53
CA HIS A 14 28.70 -14.42 50.27
C HIS A 14 29.27 -13.66 49.09
N ALA A 15 30.20 -12.75 49.41
CA ALA A 15 31.11 -12.18 48.46
C ALA A 15 32.22 -13.19 48.15
N HIS A 16 32.36 -13.58 46.89
CA HIS A 16 33.61 -14.08 46.34
C HIS A 16 33.81 -13.50 44.95
N GLY A 17 34.77 -12.59 44.86
CA GLY A 17 35.34 -12.15 43.60
C GLY A 17 36.19 -13.26 43.02
N HIS A 18 35.95 -13.62 41.78
CA HIS A 18 36.91 -14.30 40.93
C HIS A 18 36.82 -13.68 39.55
N ASP A 19 37.84 -12.93 39.18
CA ASP A 19 38.12 -12.53 37.81
C ASP A 19 38.49 -13.78 37.01
N HIS A 20 37.61 -14.22 36.13
CA HIS A 20 37.93 -15.16 35.08
C HIS A 20 37.95 -14.47 33.74
N VAL A 21 39.15 -14.19 33.26
CA VAL A 21 39.42 -13.85 31.87
C VAL A 21 39.21 -15.12 31.05
N HIS A 22 38.12 -15.21 30.33
CA HIS A 22 37.89 -16.27 29.35
C HIS A 22 38.32 -15.78 27.97
N GLY A 23 39.53 -16.16 27.58
CA GLY A 23 39.94 -16.15 26.18
C GLY A 23 39.21 -17.25 25.42
N HIS A 24 38.45 -16.89 24.39
CA HIS A 24 37.85 -17.89 23.52
C HIS A 24 38.79 -18.23 22.36
N VAL A 25 39.11 -19.53 22.22
CA VAL A 25 39.88 -20.08 21.10
C VAL A 25 38.88 -20.65 20.11
N HIS A 26 38.91 -20.18 18.89
CA HIS A 26 38.12 -20.74 17.78
C HIS A 26 39.02 -21.49 16.82
N THR A 27 38.68 -22.75 16.55
CA THR A 27 39.42 -23.64 15.65
C THR A 27 38.60 -23.80 14.35
N HIS A 28 39.16 -23.50 13.21
CA HIS A 28 38.57 -23.74 11.91
C HIS A 28 39.40 -24.75 11.13
N MET A 29 38.78 -25.74 10.50
CA MET A 29 39.43 -26.63 9.54
C MET A 29 39.17 -26.16 8.13
N HIS A 30 40.21 -25.91 7.39
CA HIS A 30 40.19 -25.69 5.96
C HIS A 30 41.27 -26.51 5.30
N ASP A 31 40.94 -27.34 4.32
CA ASP A 31 41.87 -28.15 3.51
C ASP A 31 42.89 -28.98 4.30
N GLY A 32 42.45 -29.58 5.42
CA GLY A 32 43.30 -30.49 6.20
C GLY A 32 44.32 -29.83 7.13
N HIS A 33 44.28 -28.50 7.26
CA HIS A 33 45.15 -27.78 8.21
C HIS A 33 44.33 -27.05 9.27
N THR A 34 44.80 -27.13 10.53
CA THR A 34 44.20 -26.46 11.67
C THR A 34 44.95 -25.18 11.99
N HIS A 35 44.26 -24.03 12.04
CA HIS A 35 44.85 -22.78 12.46
C HIS A 35 44.18 -22.31 13.75
N GLU A 36 45.00 -21.96 14.75
CA GLU A 36 44.57 -21.35 16.00
C GLU A 36 44.80 -19.82 15.92
N HIS A 37 43.78 -19.05 16.24
CA HIS A 37 43.89 -17.60 16.36
C HIS A 37 43.65 -17.20 17.81
N HIS A 38 44.64 -16.53 18.41
CA HIS A 38 44.53 -15.92 19.73
C HIS A 38 44.18 -14.44 19.54
N HIS A 39 43.07 -14.02 20.11
CA HIS A 39 42.74 -12.61 20.19
C HIS A 39 43.20 -12.06 21.54
N HIS A 40 44.11 -11.10 21.51
CA HIS A 40 44.44 -10.26 22.65
C HIS A 40 43.65 -8.96 22.51
N ASP A 41 42.88 -8.66 23.56
CA ASP A 41 42.24 -7.34 23.67
C ASP A 41 43.29 -6.27 23.88
N HIS A 42 43.49 -5.43 22.91
CA HIS A 42 44.19 -4.15 23.04
C HIS A 42 43.26 -3.01 22.65
N ASP A 43 42.89 -2.23 23.67
CA ASP A 43 42.32 -0.92 23.46
C ASP A 43 43.35 0.00 22.79
N HIS A 44 43.18 0.25 21.48
CA HIS A 44 43.78 1.39 20.82
C HIS A 44 42.85 1.91 19.70
N ALA A 45 42.41 3.15 19.93
CA ALA A 45 41.80 3.99 18.92
C ALA A 45 42.82 4.34 17.83
N HIS A 46 42.80 3.66 16.69
CA HIS A 46 43.38 4.14 15.44
C HIS A 46 42.60 3.58 14.26
N GLY A 47 42.10 4.52 13.43
CA GLY A 47 41.44 4.19 12.16
C GLY A 47 42.43 3.53 11.19
N HIS A 48 42.14 2.31 10.82
CA HIS A 48 42.74 1.67 9.65
C HIS A 48 41.63 1.21 8.71
N SER A 49 41.59 1.78 7.51
CA SER A 49 40.80 1.24 6.42
C SER A 49 41.47 -0.03 5.92
N HIS A 50 40.87 -1.19 6.12
CA HIS A 50 41.25 -2.40 5.44
C HIS A 50 40.32 -2.60 4.23
N ASN A 51 40.87 -2.36 3.06
CA ASN A 51 40.31 -2.80 1.79
C ASN A 51 40.59 -4.30 1.67
N HIS A 52 39.60 -5.15 1.89
CA HIS A 52 39.66 -6.55 1.55
C HIS A 52 38.88 -6.78 0.25
N ASP A 53 39.55 -6.63 -0.88
CA ASP A 53 39.07 -7.17 -2.15
C ASP A 53 39.21 -8.70 -2.11
N HIS A 54 38.16 -9.39 -1.73
CA HIS A 54 38.03 -10.82 -1.97
C HIS A 54 37.25 -11.02 -3.26
N ALA A 55 37.98 -11.22 -4.35
CA ALA A 55 37.44 -11.77 -5.58
C ALA A 55 37.07 -13.24 -5.31
N HIS A 56 35.79 -13.54 -5.17
CA HIS A 56 35.30 -14.91 -5.14
C HIS A 56 34.98 -15.33 -6.57
N GLU A 57 35.82 -16.16 -7.14
CA GLU A 57 35.50 -16.94 -8.33
C GLU A 57 34.49 -18.05 -7.94
N HIS A 58 33.36 -18.02 -8.64
CA HIS A 58 32.39 -19.09 -8.86
C HIS A 58 31.70 -19.81 -7.69
N GLY A 59 30.49 -19.38 -7.40
CA GLY A 59 29.33 -20.27 -7.56
C GLY A 59 29.03 -21.29 -6.46
N THR A 60 29.60 -21.24 -5.27
CA THR A 60 29.05 -21.98 -4.11
C THR A 60 28.67 -21.01 -3.01
N TRP A 61 27.37 -20.88 -2.83
CA TRP A 61 26.83 -20.11 -1.72
C TRP A 61 27.14 -20.86 -0.41
N HIS A 62 28.00 -20.28 0.41
CA HIS A 62 28.20 -20.75 1.77
C HIS A 62 27.28 -19.93 2.70
N PRO A 63 26.43 -20.59 3.50
CA PRO A 63 25.69 -19.88 4.54
C PRO A 63 26.71 -19.36 5.56
N HIS A 64 27.04 -18.09 5.44
CA HIS A 64 27.75 -17.43 6.53
C HIS A 64 26.79 -17.34 7.71
N THR A 65 27.08 -18.04 8.78
CA THR A 65 26.47 -17.74 10.07
C THR A 65 27.04 -16.39 10.49
N HIS A 66 26.34 -15.32 10.10
CA HIS A 66 26.73 -14.00 10.53
C HIS A 66 26.58 -13.93 12.04
N ASP A 67 27.66 -13.71 12.71
CA ASP A 67 27.62 -13.24 14.07
C ASP A 67 26.79 -11.95 14.06
N ALA A 68 25.76 -11.87 14.89
CA ALA A 68 24.86 -10.75 14.97
C ALA A 68 25.55 -9.40 15.30
N ALA A 69 26.86 -9.45 15.58
CA ALA A 69 27.73 -8.30 15.79
C ALA A 69 28.15 -7.59 14.49
N HIS A 70 27.97 -8.21 13.30
CA HIS A 70 28.39 -7.63 12.02
C HIS A 70 27.26 -7.60 11.00
N PRO A 71 26.29 -6.67 11.11
CA PRO A 71 25.41 -6.39 10.00
C PRO A 71 26.26 -5.84 8.85
N HIS A 72 25.98 -6.28 7.61
CA HIS A 72 26.66 -5.79 6.39
C HIS A 72 26.46 -4.31 6.07
N VAL A 73 25.85 -3.57 6.94
CA VAL A 73 25.77 -2.11 6.86
C VAL A 73 27.00 -1.57 7.58
N HIS A 74 27.80 -0.78 6.89
CA HIS A 74 28.84 0.01 7.51
C HIS A 74 28.20 0.93 8.57
N GLY A 75 28.44 0.62 9.84
CA GLY A 75 27.72 1.20 10.97
C GLY A 75 26.65 0.23 11.50
N GLY A 76 26.63 -0.06 12.78
CA GLY A 76 25.69 -0.99 13.42
C GLY A 76 24.22 -0.57 13.31
N VAL A 77 23.30 -1.41 13.77
CA VAL A 77 21.84 -1.12 13.83
C VAL A 77 21.54 0.25 14.42
N ASN A 78 22.33 0.72 15.37
CA ASN A 78 22.17 2.05 15.97
C ASN A 78 22.43 3.18 14.97
N ASP A 79 23.44 3.06 14.11
CA ASP A 79 23.77 4.07 13.10
C ASP A 79 22.70 4.11 12.00
N TYR A 80 22.21 2.94 11.61
CA TYR A 80 21.06 2.85 10.71
C TYR A 80 19.81 3.49 11.32
N MET A 81 19.46 3.15 12.55
CA MET A 81 18.32 3.76 13.25
C MET A 81 18.48 5.28 13.41
N LYS A 82 19.71 5.74 13.68
CA LYS A 82 20.01 7.17 13.74
C LYS A 82 19.81 7.83 12.39
N ALA A 83 20.34 7.26 11.31
CA ALA A 83 20.19 7.79 9.95
C ALA A 83 18.70 7.88 9.53
N VAL A 84 17.89 6.86 9.82
CA VAL A 84 16.44 6.87 9.57
C VAL A 84 15.75 7.95 10.40
N SER A 85 16.12 8.08 11.67
CA SER A 85 15.56 9.12 12.56
C SER A 85 15.93 10.53 12.08
N ASP A 86 17.17 10.74 11.67
CA ASP A 86 17.63 12.04 11.18
C ASP A 86 16.96 12.41 9.86
N TYR A 87 16.81 11.44 8.94
CA TYR A 87 16.02 11.64 7.71
C TYR A 87 14.56 11.99 8.04
N ARG A 88 13.93 11.31 9.00
CA ARG A 88 12.55 11.58 9.39
C ARG A 88 12.35 12.98 9.99
N LYS A 89 13.36 13.51 10.67
CA LYS A 89 13.34 14.90 11.19
C LYS A 89 13.35 15.96 10.10
N THR A 90 13.70 15.61 8.85
CA THR A 90 13.61 16.52 7.71
C THR A 90 12.19 16.67 7.16
N PHE A 91 11.24 15.88 7.64
CA PHE A 91 9.84 15.99 7.22
C PHE A 91 9.22 17.23 7.85
N PRO A 92 8.49 18.04 7.06
CA PRO A 92 7.98 19.31 7.53
C PRO A 92 6.91 19.12 8.62
N SER A 93 7.01 19.95 9.67
CA SER A 93 5.95 20.16 10.64
C SER A 93 4.77 20.91 10.00
N LYS A 94 3.62 20.99 10.68
CA LYS A 94 2.50 21.85 10.25
C LYS A 94 2.96 23.31 10.08
N GLN A 95 3.80 23.81 10.96
CA GLN A 95 4.33 25.18 10.89
C GLN A 95 5.21 25.37 9.64
N ASP A 96 6.08 24.40 9.33
CA ASP A 96 6.89 24.45 8.11
C ASP A 96 6.01 24.45 6.86
N VAL A 97 4.94 23.67 6.86
CA VAL A 97 3.97 23.66 5.75
C VAL A 97 3.27 25.00 5.61
N LEU A 98 2.84 25.63 6.72
CA LEU A 98 2.23 26.97 6.70
C LEU A 98 3.16 28.03 6.10
N GLU A 99 4.47 27.93 6.39
CA GLU A 99 5.46 28.90 5.90
C GLU A 99 5.88 28.67 4.46
N GLN A 100 6.00 27.40 4.04
CA GLN A 100 6.66 26.99 2.79
C GLN A 100 5.71 26.57 1.68
N THR A 101 4.44 26.29 1.98
CA THR A 101 3.49 25.86 0.92
C THR A 101 3.33 26.93 -0.16
N PRO A 102 3.48 26.56 -1.45
CA PRO A 102 3.22 27.48 -2.56
C PRO A 102 1.72 27.69 -2.80
N ASP A 103 0.83 26.90 -2.17
CA ASP A 103 -0.60 26.98 -2.33
C ASP A 103 -1.24 27.84 -1.23
N PRO A 104 -1.71 29.06 -1.54
CA PRO A 104 -2.33 29.94 -0.56
C PRO A 104 -3.63 29.37 0.02
N ALA A 105 -4.36 28.53 -0.73
CA ALA A 105 -5.59 27.91 -0.24
C ALA A 105 -5.30 26.85 0.83
N VAL A 106 -4.22 26.07 0.70
CA VAL A 106 -3.78 25.14 1.74
C VAL A 106 -3.42 25.90 3.03
N ARG A 107 -2.68 27.03 2.92
CA ARG A 107 -2.34 27.86 4.09
C ARG A 107 -3.59 28.41 4.77
N GLU A 108 -4.51 28.98 4.00
CA GLU A 108 -5.77 29.52 4.50
C GLU A 108 -6.59 28.46 5.22
N MET A 109 -6.69 27.27 4.64
CA MET A 109 -7.46 26.18 5.21
C MET A 109 -6.82 25.58 6.47
N LEU A 110 -5.50 25.47 6.55
CA LEU A 110 -4.82 25.04 7.78
C LEU A 110 -5.08 26.00 8.95
N LEU A 111 -5.05 27.31 8.70
CA LEU A 111 -5.37 28.32 9.70
C LEU A 111 -6.86 28.30 10.06
N HIS A 112 -7.73 28.09 9.09
CA HIS A 112 -9.17 27.98 9.34
C HIS A 112 -9.49 26.77 10.24
N MET A 113 -8.90 25.59 9.94
CA MET A 113 -9.10 24.39 10.74
C MET A 113 -8.65 24.59 12.19
N GLU A 114 -7.55 25.30 12.40
CA GLU A 114 -7.09 25.66 13.73
C GLU A 114 -8.07 26.59 14.46
N GLN A 115 -8.59 27.62 13.77
CA GLN A 115 -9.57 28.54 14.33
C GLN A 115 -10.86 27.86 14.77
N ILE A 116 -11.32 26.85 14.04
CA ILE A 116 -12.54 26.10 14.39
C ILE A 116 -12.26 24.92 15.30
N GLY A 117 -11.01 24.71 15.73
CA GLY A 117 -10.63 23.63 16.65
C GLY A 117 -10.69 22.22 16.06
N CYS A 118 -10.57 22.08 14.73
CA CYS A 118 -10.56 20.79 14.06
C CYS A 118 -9.14 20.33 13.77
N ASP A 119 -8.73 19.20 14.34
CA ASP A 119 -7.44 18.56 14.05
C ASP A 119 -7.40 18.04 12.60
N THR A 120 -6.26 18.27 11.95
CA THR A 120 -5.94 17.73 10.62
C THR A 120 -4.89 16.62 10.67
N ALA A 121 -4.61 15.99 9.54
CA ALA A 121 -3.50 15.03 9.42
C ALA A 121 -2.16 15.68 9.81
N PHE A 122 -1.98 16.97 9.55
CA PHE A 122 -0.78 17.73 9.92
C PHE A 122 -0.64 17.86 11.42
N ASP A 123 -1.71 18.19 12.14
CA ASP A 123 -1.73 18.26 13.60
C ASP A 123 -1.44 16.90 14.24
N ARG A 124 -2.03 15.84 13.70
CA ARG A 124 -1.81 14.47 14.18
C ARG A 124 -0.39 13.99 13.89
N PHE A 125 0.21 14.38 12.76
CA PHE A 125 1.61 14.10 12.47
C PHE A 125 2.54 14.74 13.51
N ASP A 126 2.33 16.01 13.82
CA ASP A 126 3.13 16.71 14.84
C ASP A 126 2.95 16.06 16.23
N LYS A 127 1.72 15.70 16.62
CA LYS A 127 1.41 15.01 17.88
C LYS A 127 2.02 13.60 17.97
N GLN A 128 2.37 12.96 16.86
CA GLN A 128 3.08 11.67 16.83
C GLN A 128 4.59 11.79 17.03
N GLN A 129 5.13 12.98 17.11
CA GLN A 129 6.56 13.17 17.34
C GLN A 129 6.94 13.06 18.84
N PRO A 130 8.09 12.45 19.18
CA PRO A 130 8.97 11.68 18.31
C PRO A 130 8.39 10.31 17.97
N GLN A 131 8.43 9.94 16.70
CA GLN A 131 7.99 8.60 16.28
C GLN A 131 8.95 7.51 16.77
N CYS A 132 8.44 6.29 16.94
CA CYS A 132 9.23 5.15 17.39
C CYS A 132 10.35 4.79 16.39
N ALA A 133 11.61 4.96 16.80
CA ALA A 133 12.76 4.66 15.94
C ALA A 133 12.83 3.21 15.48
N PHE A 134 12.43 2.25 16.30
CA PHE A 134 12.37 0.82 15.92
C PHE A 134 11.32 0.57 14.84
N GLY A 135 10.15 1.20 14.96
CA GLY A 135 9.08 1.12 13.96
C GLY A 135 9.51 1.74 12.64
N MET A 136 10.12 2.93 12.68
CA MET A 136 10.61 3.61 11.46
C MET A 136 11.70 2.81 10.74
N ALA A 137 12.64 2.23 11.49
CA ALA A 137 13.72 1.42 10.94
C ALA A 137 13.26 0.01 10.51
N GLY A 138 12.04 -0.41 10.87
CA GLY A 138 11.53 -1.73 10.55
C GLY A 138 12.21 -2.88 11.32
N VAL A 139 12.94 -2.60 12.40
CA VAL A 139 13.68 -3.59 13.20
C VAL A 139 12.89 -4.11 14.40
N CYS A 140 11.56 -4.02 14.34
CA CYS A 140 10.66 -4.64 15.31
C CYS A 140 9.73 -5.63 14.61
N CYS A 141 9.36 -6.72 15.30
CA CYS A 141 8.50 -7.77 14.77
C CYS A 141 7.32 -8.04 15.70
N LYS A 142 6.11 -8.10 15.11
CA LYS A 142 4.84 -8.42 15.80
C LYS A 142 4.11 -9.60 15.15
N ASN A 143 4.83 -10.48 14.43
CA ASN A 143 4.22 -11.51 13.58
C ASN A 143 3.80 -12.77 14.35
N CYS A 144 4.06 -12.87 15.64
CA CYS A 144 3.64 -14.02 16.46
C CYS A 144 3.34 -13.59 17.90
N ASN A 145 2.71 -14.49 18.65
CA ASN A 145 2.31 -14.25 20.04
C ASN A 145 3.49 -14.22 21.05
N MET A 146 4.69 -14.67 20.64
CA MET A 146 5.89 -14.54 21.48
C MET A 146 6.45 -13.12 21.50
N GLY A 147 6.16 -12.32 20.47
CA GLY A 147 6.54 -10.91 20.39
C GLY A 147 5.75 -10.02 21.33
N PRO A 148 5.92 -8.70 21.19
CA PRO A 148 6.75 -8.02 20.19
C PRO A 148 8.24 -8.16 20.43
N CYS A 149 9.01 -8.35 19.37
CA CYS A 149 10.47 -8.33 19.39
C CYS A 149 10.99 -7.01 18.84
N LYS A 150 12.11 -6.52 19.38
CA LYS A 150 12.87 -5.39 18.83
C LYS A 150 14.35 -5.72 18.86
N ILE A 151 15.07 -5.33 17.82
CA ILE A 151 16.50 -5.57 17.72
C ILE A 151 17.28 -4.45 18.39
N THR A 152 18.20 -4.84 19.26
CA THR A 152 19.11 -3.91 19.97
C THR A 152 20.48 -4.57 20.08
N PRO A 153 21.57 -3.81 20.41
CA PRO A 153 22.87 -4.42 20.66
C PRO A 153 22.84 -5.50 21.75
N LYS A 154 21.95 -5.39 22.75
CA LYS A 154 21.80 -6.40 23.82
C LYS A 154 20.90 -7.58 23.39
N SER A 155 20.06 -7.39 22.37
CA SER A 155 19.14 -8.39 21.86
C SER A 155 19.17 -8.37 20.34
N PRO A 156 20.25 -8.91 19.73
CA PRO A 156 20.46 -8.83 18.27
C PRO A 156 19.54 -9.74 17.47
N ARG A 157 18.79 -10.61 18.15
CA ARG A 157 17.81 -11.53 17.54
C ARG A 157 16.49 -11.49 18.27
N GLY A 158 15.41 -11.68 17.51
CA GLY A 158 14.08 -11.91 18.07
C GLY A 158 14.00 -13.26 18.79
N ILE A 159 12.91 -13.51 19.51
CA ILE A 159 12.71 -14.75 20.28
C ILE A 159 12.82 -16.01 19.39
N CYS A 160 12.38 -15.94 18.14
CA CYS A 160 12.49 -17.02 17.16
C CYS A 160 13.88 -17.14 16.49
N GLY A 161 14.83 -16.28 16.84
CA GLY A 161 16.17 -16.25 16.26
C GLY A 161 16.33 -15.33 15.02
N ALA A 162 15.26 -14.70 14.54
CA ALA A 162 15.34 -13.77 13.40
C ALA A 162 16.19 -12.54 13.76
N ASP A 163 17.14 -12.21 12.89
CA ASP A 163 17.98 -11.01 12.98
C ASP A 163 17.30 -9.77 12.38
N ALA A 164 18.03 -8.66 12.31
CA ALA A 164 17.52 -7.39 11.79
C ALA A 164 17.13 -7.50 10.31
N ASP A 165 17.98 -8.12 9.49
CA ASP A 165 17.78 -8.22 8.04
C ASP A 165 16.52 -9.01 7.71
N LEU A 166 16.33 -10.14 8.37
CA LEU A 166 15.14 -10.96 8.20
C LEU A 166 13.88 -10.26 8.71
N ILE A 167 13.94 -9.52 9.82
CA ILE A 167 12.80 -8.75 10.34
C ILE A 167 12.41 -7.63 9.39
N VAL A 168 13.37 -6.88 8.87
CA VAL A 168 13.12 -5.82 7.87
C VAL A 168 12.51 -6.41 6.60
N ALA A 169 13.10 -7.49 6.08
CA ALA A 169 12.59 -8.18 4.89
C ALA A 169 11.14 -8.67 5.08
N ARG A 170 10.81 -9.25 6.24
CA ARG A 170 9.43 -9.67 6.58
C ARG A 170 8.46 -8.48 6.64
N ASN A 171 8.87 -7.37 7.23
CA ASN A 171 8.04 -6.16 7.30
C ASN A 171 7.79 -5.56 5.92
N LEU A 172 8.81 -5.48 5.06
CA LEU A 172 8.68 -5.05 3.68
C LEU A 172 7.77 -5.96 2.87
N LEU A 173 7.95 -7.29 2.99
CA LEU A 173 7.11 -8.26 2.31
C LEU A 173 5.64 -8.15 2.73
N ARG A 174 5.34 -7.98 4.02
CA ARG A 174 3.96 -7.79 4.50
C ARG A 174 3.35 -6.50 3.98
N SER A 175 4.13 -5.41 3.91
CA SER A 175 3.67 -4.15 3.31
C SER A 175 3.37 -4.31 1.83
N ALA A 176 4.23 -5.00 1.08
CA ALA A 176 3.99 -5.28 -0.33
C ALA A 176 2.76 -6.17 -0.55
N ALA A 177 2.60 -7.22 0.25
CA ALA A 177 1.43 -8.10 0.20
C ALA A 177 0.14 -7.33 0.54
N GLY A 178 0.19 -6.40 1.49
CA GLY A 178 -0.89 -5.46 1.78
C GLY A 178 -1.27 -4.62 0.54
N GLY A 179 -0.28 -4.09 -0.17
CA GLY A 179 -0.48 -3.36 -1.42
C GLY A 179 -1.10 -4.22 -2.53
N VAL A 180 -0.62 -5.47 -2.69
CA VAL A 180 -1.22 -6.43 -3.64
C VAL A 180 -2.67 -6.72 -3.29
N ALA A 181 -2.98 -6.91 -2.01
CA ALA A 181 -4.36 -7.18 -1.55
C ALA A 181 -5.28 -5.99 -1.83
N GLN A 182 -4.85 -4.77 -1.52
CA GLN A 182 -5.61 -3.54 -1.75
C GLN A 182 -5.93 -3.34 -3.23
N HIS A 183 -4.90 -3.31 -4.08
CA HIS A 183 -5.08 -3.10 -5.52
C HIS A 183 -5.62 -4.33 -6.25
N GLY A 184 -5.35 -5.54 -5.74
CA GLY A 184 -5.98 -6.77 -6.24
C GLY A 184 -7.49 -6.82 -5.98
N ALA A 185 -7.95 -6.33 -4.83
CA ALA A 185 -9.39 -6.18 -4.56
C ALA A 185 -10.04 -5.16 -5.49
N HIS A 186 -9.38 -4.03 -5.74
CA HIS A 186 -9.78 -3.04 -6.74
C HIS A 186 -9.86 -3.68 -8.15
N ALA A 187 -8.80 -4.36 -8.57
CA ALA A 187 -8.79 -5.04 -9.87
C ALA A 187 -9.91 -6.07 -9.99
N ARG A 188 -10.14 -6.88 -8.94
CA ARG A 188 -11.25 -7.84 -8.91
C ARG A 188 -12.59 -7.18 -9.17
N GLU A 189 -12.85 -6.05 -8.51
CA GLU A 189 -14.12 -5.33 -8.65
C GLU A 189 -14.35 -4.88 -10.09
N VAL A 190 -13.37 -4.20 -10.70
CA VAL A 190 -13.52 -3.69 -12.06
C VAL A 190 -13.51 -4.81 -13.11
N LEU A 191 -12.77 -5.91 -12.90
CA LEU A 191 -12.76 -7.08 -13.78
C LEU A 191 -14.09 -7.84 -13.75
N LEU A 192 -14.68 -8.00 -12.56
CA LEU A 192 -16.02 -8.57 -12.43
C LEU A 192 -17.07 -7.68 -13.07
N SER A 193 -16.97 -6.36 -12.90
CA SER A 193 -17.84 -5.40 -13.57
C SER A 193 -17.74 -5.52 -15.10
N LEU A 194 -16.54 -5.64 -15.64
CA LEU A 194 -16.33 -5.88 -17.08
C LEU A 194 -16.97 -7.19 -17.54
N LYS A 195 -16.75 -8.28 -16.80
CA LYS A 195 -17.34 -9.59 -17.11
C LYS A 195 -18.86 -9.53 -17.10
N PHE A 196 -19.44 -8.99 -16.05
CA PHE A 196 -20.91 -8.92 -15.90
C PHE A 196 -21.56 -7.97 -16.91
N ALA A 197 -20.89 -6.87 -17.28
CA ALA A 197 -21.33 -6.02 -18.39
C ALA A 197 -21.32 -6.76 -19.74
N ALA A 198 -20.25 -7.51 -20.02
CA ALA A 198 -20.11 -8.31 -21.23
C ALA A 198 -21.17 -9.42 -21.32
N GLU A 199 -21.52 -10.06 -20.22
CA GLU A 199 -22.57 -11.08 -20.08
C GLU A 199 -24.00 -10.49 -20.05
N GLY A 200 -24.14 -9.17 -19.98
CA GLY A 200 -25.43 -8.48 -19.88
C GLY A 200 -26.12 -8.59 -18.52
N ARG A 201 -25.40 -8.98 -17.49
CA ARG A 201 -25.85 -9.05 -16.09
C ARG A 201 -25.80 -7.69 -15.38
N LEU A 202 -25.01 -6.77 -15.90
CA LEU A 202 -24.80 -5.42 -15.38
C LEU A 202 -24.95 -4.40 -16.52
N LYS A 203 -25.70 -3.33 -16.27
CA LYS A 203 -25.86 -2.23 -17.21
C LYS A 203 -24.68 -1.27 -17.11
N LEU A 204 -23.56 -1.62 -17.73
CA LEU A 204 -22.42 -0.73 -17.89
C LEU A 204 -22.06 -0.59 -19.37
N PRO A 205 -21.49 0.54 -19.79
CA PRO A 205 -21.05 0.72 -21.16
C PRO A 205 -19.84 -0.18 -21.49
N LEU A 206 -19.64 -0.45 -22.78
CA LEU A 206 -18.44 -1.07 -23.32
C LEU A 206 -17.87 -0.16 -24.43
N LEU A 207 -17.34 1.00 -24.00
CA LEU A 207 -16.92 2.07 -24.91
C LEU A 207 -15.54 1.81 -25.52
N GLY A 208 -14.73 0.94 -24.91
CA GLY A 208 -13.35 0.68 -25.30
C GLY A 208 -13.19 -0.43 -26.34
N GLU A 209 -14.06 -0.58 -27.35
CA GLU A 209 -13.99 -1.68 -28.34
C GLU A 209 -12.61 -1.83 -28.99
N LYS A 210 -12.03 -0.73 -29.46
CA LYS A 210 -10.69 -0.74 -30.07
C LYS A 210 -9.65 -1.30 -29.10
N ARG A 211 -9.66 -0.81 -27.86
CA ARG A 211 -8.74 -1.25 -26.78
C ARG A 211 -8.93 -2.72 -26.44
N ILE A 212 -10.17 -3.18 -26.32
CA ILE A 212 -10.50 -4.61 -26.10
C ILE A 212 -9.87 -5.47 -27.20
N ARG A 213 -10.03 -5.09 -28.47
CA ARG A 213 -9.48 -5.84 -29.60
C ARG A 213 -7.95 -5.85 -29.62
N GLU A 214 -7.31 -4.72 -29.34
CA GLU A 214 -5.84 -4.60 -29.27
C GLU A 214 -5.28 -5.49 -28.17
N VAL A 215 -5.85 -5.42 -26.99
CA VAL A 215 -5.39 -6.22 -25.85
C VAL A 215 -5.66 -7.70 -26.06
N CYS A 216 -6.84 -8.08 -26.57
CA CYS A 216 -7.12 -9.47 -26.94
C CYS A 216 -6.08 -10.04 -27.92
N LYS A 217 -5.67 -9.27 -28.94
CA LYS A 217 -4.62 -9.71 -29.87
C LYS A 217 -3.30 -9.93 -29.14
N ALA A 218 -2.90 -9.02 -28.24
CA ALA A 218 -1.68 -9.18 -27.46
C ALA A 218 -1.70 -10.45 -26.58
N PHE A 219 -2.88 -10.83 -26.08
CA PHE A 219 -3.08 -12.07 -25.32
C PHE A 219 -3.25 -13.33 -26.19
N GLY A 220 -3.15 -13.22 -27.52
CA GLY A 220 -3.37 -14.34 -28.44
C GLY A 220 -4.83 -14.77 -28.55
N ILE A 221 -5.78 -13.94 -28.14
CA ILE A 221 -7.22 -14.22 -28.27
C ILE A 221 -7.66 -13.87 -29.68
N GLU A 222 -8.27 -14.85 -30.40
CA GLU A 222 -8.82 -14.66 -31.74
C GLU A 222 -9.92 -13.59 -31.72
N THR A 223 -9.75 -12.56 -32.57
CA THR A 223 -10.65 -11.39 -32.59
C THR A 223 -11.53 -11.32 -33.84
N ARG A 224 -11.18 -12.05 -34.90
CA ARG A 224 -11.93 -12.04 -36.18
C ARG A 224 -13.33 -12.64 -36.00
N GLY A 225 -14.35 -11.90 -36.44
CA GLY A 225 -15.74 -12.34 -36.34
C GLY A 225 -16.32 -12.40 -34.92
N GLN A 226 -15.57 -11.95 -33.92
CA GLN A 226 -16.04 -11.90 -32.53
C GLN A 226 -16.71 -10.57 -32.18
N SER A 227 -17.81 -10.64 -31.43
CA SER A 227 -18.44 -9.43 -30.88
C SER A 227 -17.61 -8.82 -29.76
N THR A 228 -17.74 -7.52 -29.56
CA THR A 228 -17.09 -6.79 -28.45
C THR A 228 -17.42 -7.40 -27.11
N LYS A 229 -18.67 -7.78 -26.86
CA LYS A 229 -19.10 -8.46 -25.61
C LYS A 229 -18.36 -9.76 -25.39
N ARG A 230 -18.27 -10.61 -26.41
CA ARG A 230 -17.57 -11.90 -26.29
C ARG A 230 -16.07 -11.72 -26.05
N LEU A 231 -15.44 -10.73 -26.68
CA LEU A 231 -14.04 -10.41 -26.46
C LEU A 231 -13.81 -9.86 -25.03
N ALA A 232 -14.67 -8.96 -24.57
CA ALA A 232 -14.60 -8.41 -23.22
C ALA A 232 -14.74 -9.49 -22.14
N SER A 233 -15.68 -10.45 -22.32
CA SER A 233 -15.84 -11.57 -21.39
C SER A 233 -14.59 -12.46 -21.34
N LYS A 234 -14.04 -12.85 -22.51
CA LYS A 234 -12.81 -13.66 -22.57
C LYS A 234 -11.60 -12.94 -21.96
N LEU A 235 -11.49 -11.63 -22.21
CA LEU A 235 -10.42 -10.82 -21.64
C LEU A 235 -10.53 -10.75 -20.12
N ALA A 236 -11.74 -10.55 -19.61
CA ALA A 236 -11.99 -10.55 -18.17
C ALA A 236 -11.62 -11.90 -17.52
N ASP A 237 -11.95 -13.03 -18.19
CA ASP A 237 -11.61 -14.38 -17.69
C ASP A 237 -10.09 -14.57 -17.57
N VAL A 238 -9.32 -14.17 -18.58
CA VAL A 238 -7.85 -14.27 -18.55
C VAL A 238 -7.24 -13.40 -17.43
N LEU A 239 -7.74 -12.18 -17.27
CA LEU A 239 -7.22 -11.28 -16.23
C LEU A 239 -7.64 -11.70 -14.81
N LEU A 240 -8.83 -12.30 -14.66
CA LEU A 240 -9.27 -12.90 -13.39
C LEU A 240 -8.47 -14.18 -13.05
N GLU A 241 -8.00 -14.92 -14.06
CA GLU A 241 -7.10 -16.04 -13.86
C GLU A 241 -5.74 -15.59 -13.33
N ASP A 242 -5.15 -14.53 -13.88
CA ASP A 242 -3.92 -13.93 -13.35
C ASP A 242 -4.10 -13.42 -11.90
N LEU A 243 -5.30 -12.96 -11.56
CA LEU A 243 -5.63 -12.54 -10.20
C LEU A 243 -5.66 -13.70 -9.20
N ALA A 244 -6.30 -14.83 -9.55
CA ALA A 244 -6.77 -15.80 -8.57
C ALA A 244 -6.37 -17.26 -8.84
N ARG A 245 -5.53 -17.56 -9.84
CA ARG A 245 -5.10 -18.92 -10.14
C ARG A 245 -4.40 -19.56 -8.94
N PRO A 246 -4.83 -20.74 -8.47
CA PRO A 246 -4.26 -21.39 -7.29
C PRO A 246 -3.02 -22.25 -7.57
N VAL A 247 -2.74 -22.55 -8.84
CA VAL A 247 -1.65 -23.45 -9.25
C VAL A 247 -0.67 -22.74 -10.18
N PRO A 248 0.59 -23.19 -10.26
CA PRO A 248 1.56 -22.63 -11.20
C PRO A 248 1.07 -22.63 -12.65
N GLY A 249 1.39 -21.58 -13.37
CA GLY A 249 1.01 -21.39 -14.77
C GLY A 249 1.54 -20.06 -15.28
N GLU A 250 1.37 -19.81 -16.59
CA GLU A 250 1.81 -18.58 -17.20
C GLU A 250 0.99 -17.38 -16.68
N TYR A 251 1.67 -16.36 -16.19
CA TYR A 251 1.05 -15.07 -15.85
C TYR A 251 0.83 -14.30 -17.16
N ARG A 252 -0.39 -14.39 -17.70
CA ARG A 252 -0.73 -14.00 -19.08
C ARG A 252 -0.50 -12.51 -19.36
N SER A 253 -0.80 -11.63 -18.40
CA SER A 253 -0.57 -10.19 -18.56
C SER A 253 0.92 -9.84 -18.56
N ILE A 254 1.76 -10.53 -17.78
CA ILE A 254 3.22 -10.36 -17.85
C ILE A 254 3.73 -10.90 -19.20
N ALA A 255 3.34 -12.11 -19.59
CA ALA A 255 3.80 -12.75 -20.83
C ALA A 255 3.49 -11.88 -22.06
N ALA A 256 2.29 -11.29 -22.10
CA ALA A 256 1.80 -10.52 -23.25
C ALA A 256 2.29 -9.06 -23.29
N LEU A 257 2.47 -8.42 -22.13
CA LEU A 257 2.63 -6.97 -22.07
C LEU A 257 3.98 -6.50 -21.53
N ALA A 258 4.75 -7.37 -20.86
CA ALA A 258 6.05 -6.98 -20.33
C ALA A 258 7.11 -6.92 -21.44
N PRO A 259 8.06 -5.97 -21.35
CA PRO A 259 9.22 -5.93 -22.23
C PRO A 259 10.05 -7.22 -22.13
N ALA A 260 10.56 -7.71 -23.29
CA ALA A 260 11.28 -8.98 -23.36
C ALA A 260 12.50 -9.02 -22.42
N GLU A 261 13.27 -7.95 -22.40
CA GLU A 261 14.48 -7.81 -21.58
C GLU A 261 14.17 -7.90 -20.08
N ARG A 262 13.01 -7.42 -19.68
CA ARG A 262 12.55 -7.51 -18.29
C ARG A 262 12.15 -8.93 -17.93
N LYS A 263 11.43 -9.61 -18.81
CA LYS A 263 11.03 -11.01 -18.58
C LYS A 263 12.24 -11.91 -18.38
N GLU A 264 13.29 -11.78 -19.23
CA GLU A 264 14.53 -12.54 -19.07
C GLU A 264 15.19 -12.34 -17.70
N VAL A 265 15.20 -11.10 -17.20
CA VAL A 265 15.73 -10.80 -15.85
C VAL A 265 14.88 -11.45 -14.76
N TRP A 266 13.56 -11.35 -14.85
CA TRP A 266 12.66 -11.90 -13.84
C TRP A 266 12.68 -13.44 -13.80
N GLU A 267 12.82 -14.09 -14.97
CA GLU A 267 13.02 -15.54 -15.07
C GLU A 267 14.34 -15.96 -14.42
N LYS A 268 15.47 -15.28 -14.74
CA LYS A 268 16.79 -15.57 -14.14
C LYS A 268 16.79 -15.39 -12.61
N LEU A 269 16.03 -14.44 -12.10
CA LEU A 269 15.90 -14.18 -10.66
C LEU A 269 14.89 -15.09 -9.97
N ASP A 270 14.12 -15.89 -10.73
CA ASP A 270 13.03 -16.72 -10.22
C ASP A 270 11.99 -15.90 -9.43
N ILE A 271 11.53 -14.78 -9.99
CA ILE A 271 10.58 -13.85 -9.36
C ILE A 271 9.28 -13.68 -10.14
N LEU A 272 8.98 -14.54 -11.11
CA LEU A 272 7.68 -14.53 -11.77
C LEU A 272 6.60 -15.01 -10.80
N PRO A 273 5.48 -14.26 -10.66
CA PRO A 273 4.39 -14.63 -9.75
C PRO A 273 3.51 -15.74 -10.34
N ILE A 274 2.80 -16.45 -9.48
CA ILE A 274 1.77 -17.42 -9.86
C ILE A 274 0.44 -16.71 -10.12
N SER A 275 -0.03 -15.94 -9.15
CA SER A 275 -1.20 -15.08 -9.23
C SER A 275 -1.16 -14.07 -8.08
N ALA A 276 -1.93 -12.99 -8.18
CA ALA A 276 -1.94 -12.00 -7.10
C ALA A 276 -2.38 -12.60 -5.75
N TYR A 277 -3.40 -13.46 -5.74
CA TYR A 277 -3.86 -14.12 -4.50
C TYR A 277 -2.80 -15.06 -3.93
N ASN A 278 -2.12 -15.84 -4.78
CA ASN A 278 -1.09 -16.76 -4.33
C ASN A 278 0.08 -16.00 -3.69
N GLU A 279 0.51 -14.90 -4.30
CA GLU A 279 1.63 -14.12 -3.75
C GLU A 279 1.31 -13.50 -2.38
N VAL A 280 0.07 -13.07 -2.15
CA VAL A 280 -0.39 -12.60 -0.85
C VAL A 280 -0.43 -13.75 0.16
N PHE A 281 -0.99 -14.90 -0.22
CA PHE A 281 -1.06 -16.07 0.64
C PHE A 281 0.34 -16.53 1.06
N ASP A 282 1.26 -16.66 0.09
CA ASP A 282 2.64 -17.06 0.32
C ASP A 282 3.42 -16.04 1.18
N ALA A 283 3.20 -14.75 0.98
CA ALA A 283 3.83 -13.72 1.78
C ALA A 283 3.47 -13.85 3.27
N PHE A 284 2.21 -14.09 3.58
CA PHE A 284 1.77 -14.31 4.96
C PHE A 284 2.29 -15.64 5.52
N HIS A 285 2.32 -16.71 4.72
CA HIS A 285 2.90 -17.99 5.11
C HIS A 285 4.40 -17.84 5.44
N ARG A 286 5.20 -17.25 4.55
CA ARG A 286 6.66 -17.06 4.72
C ARG A 286 7.02 -16.19 5.92
N THR A 287 6.22 -15.21 6.24
CA THR A 287 6.47 -14.29 7.36
C THR A 287 5.94 -14.79 8.71
N GLY A 288 5.35 -15.98 8.74
CA GLY A 288 4.93 -16.65 9.97
C GLY A 288 6.14 -17.05 10.83
N CYS A 289 5.88 -17.32 12.13
CA CYS A 289 6.91 -17.80 13.04
C CYS A 289 7.44 -19.17 12.58
N GLY A 290 8.78 -19.30 12.49
CA GLY A 290 9.44 -20.55 12.14
C GLY A 290 9.28 -20.99 10.68
N THR A 291 8.83 -20.10 9.78
CA THR A 291 8.68 -20.43 8.37
C THR A 291 9.94 -20.06 7.59
N ASP A 292 9.98 -18.96 6.87
CA ASP A 292 11.17 -18.55 6.11
C ASP A 292 12.18 -17.86 7.03
N GLY A 293 13.40 -18.41 7.11
CA GLY A 293 14.51 -17.87 7.89
C GLY A 293 15.56 -17.13 7.05
N ASP A 294 15.36 -17.07 5.72
CA ASP A 294 16.30 -16.43 4.79
C ASP A 294 15.71 -15.11 4.29
N TRP A 295 16.39 -14.01 4.57
CA TRP A 295 15.96 -12.68 4.13
C TRP A 295 16.00 -12.52 2.61
N GLN A 296 16.94 -13.20 1.90
CA GLN A 296 17.02 -13.13 0.43
C GLN A 296 15.82 -13.84 -0.20
N SER A 297 15.45 -15.01 0.30
CA SER A 297 14.24 -15.72 -0.09
C SER A 297 12.99 -14.87 0.15
N THR A 298 12.92 -14.23 1.32
CA THR A 298 11.84 -13.28 1.66
C THR A 298 11.78 -12.09 0.70
N MET A 299 12.93 -11.54 0.31
CA MET A 299 12.99 -10.42 -0.65
C MET A 299 12.67 -10.85 -2.08
N LYS A 300 12.95 -12.08 -2.50
CA LYS A 300 12.43 -12.60 -3.78
C LYS A 300 10.90 -12.62 -3.80
N GLN A 301 10.28 -13.05 -2.70
CA GLN A 301 8.81 -13.00 -2.58
C GLN A 301 8.26 -11.57 -2.60
N PHE A 302 8.98 -10.61 -1.99
CA PHE A 302 8.64 -9.19 -2.10
C PHE A 302 8.61 -8.72 -3.57
N LEU A 303 9.60 -9.12 -4.38
CA LEU A 303 9.65 -8.78 -5.80
C LEU A 303 8.51 -9.45 -6.60
N ARG A 304 8.14 -10.71 -6.29
CA ARG A 304 6.95 -11.36 -6.86
C ARG A 304 5.67 -10.60 -6.54
N CYS A 305 5.51 -10.17 -5.29
CA CYS A 305 4.40 -9.28 -4.90
C CYS A 305 4.39 -7.99 -5.73
N GLY A 306 5.56 -7.36 -5.96
CA GLY A 306 5.68 -6.17 -6.78
C GLY A 306 5.20 -6.38 -8.22
N LEU A 307 5.57 -7.50 -8.85
CA LEU A 307 5.11 -7.83 -10.19
C LEU A 307 3.61 -8.13 -10.23
N ALA A 308 3.09 -8.89 -9.28
CA ALA A 308 1.66 -9.16 -9.16
C ALA A 308 0.86 -7.87 -8.95
N PHE A 309 1.34 -6.95 -8.10
CA PHE A 309 0.77 -5.62 -7.92
C PHE A 309 0.69 -4.85 -9.25
N CYS A 310 1.81 -4.76 -9.97
CA CYS A 310 1.86 -4.01 -11.22
C CYS A 310 0.92 -4.56 -12.29
N TYR A 311 0.96 -5.87 -12.53
CA TYR A 311 0.26 -6.46 -13.68
C TYR A 311 -1.21 -6.77 -13.39
N THR A 312 -1.58 -7.12 -12.17
CA THR A 312 -2.98 -7.30 -11.80
C THR A 312 -3.58 -6.01 -11.22
N GLY A 313 -2.98 -5.45 -10.18
CA GLY A 313 -3.55 -4.31 -9.47
C GLY A 313 -3.62 -3.03 -10.30
N VAL A 314 -2.69 -2.83 -11.24
CA VAL A 314 -2.61 -1.61 -12.06
C VAL A 314 -2.97 -1.88 -13.51
N VAL A 315 -2.22 -2.74 -14.21
CA VAL A 315 -2.37 -2.94 -15.66
C VAL A 315 -3.73 -3.55 -15.99
N ALA A 316 -4.11 -4.65 -15.33
CA ALA A 316 -5.40 -5.30 -15.60
C ALA A 316 -6.60 -4.41 -15.23
N ALA A 317 -6.52 -3.70 -14.10
CA ALA A 317 -7.56 -2.76 -13.68
C ALA A 317 -7.74 -1.63 -14.70
N ASN A 318 -6.65 -1.05 -15.22
CA ASN A 318 -6.73 -0.02 -16.25
C ASN A 318 -7.28 -0.56 -17.58
N ILE A 319 -6.89 -1.77 -18.00
CA ILE A 319 -7.46 -2.41 -19.18
C ILE A 319 -8.97 -2.57 -19.05
N ALA A 320 -9.45 -3.03 -17.90
CA ALA A 320 -10.89 -3.19 -17.65
C ALA A 320 -11.62 -1.84 -17.60
N THR A 321 -11.01 -0.83 -16.99
CA THR A 321 -11.56 0.54 -16.97
C THR A 321 -11.66 1.14 -18.37
N ASP A 322 -10.61 0.97 -19.19
CA ASP A 322 -10.61 1.39 -20.60
C ASP A 322 -11.66 0.64 -21.41
N ALA A 323 -11.83 -0.66 -21.16
CA ALA A 323 -12.84 -1.48 -21.84
C ALA A 323 -14.27 -1.01 -21.53
N LEU A 324 -14.54 -0.65 -20.28
CA LEU A 324 -15.86 -0.18 -19.84
C LEU A 324 -16.12 1.27 -20.30
N PHE A 325 -15.28 2.21 -19.92
CA PHE A 325 -15.54 3.65 -20.01
C PHE A 325 -14.78 4.36 -21.14
N GLY A 326 -14.06 3.62 -21.97
CA GLY A 326 -13.21 4.17 -23.02
C GLY A 326 -11.79 4.50 -22.52
N VAL A 327 -10.87 4.62 -23.46
CA VAL A 327 -9.47 4.97 -23.16
C VAL A 327 -9.42 6.40 -22.64
N GLY A 328 -8.66 6.60 -21.55
CA GLY A 328 -8.43 7.93 -21.03
C GLY A 328 -7.74 8.84 -22.04
N HIS A 329 -8.11 10.11 -22.06
CA HIS A 329 -7.51 11.13 -22.92
C HIS A 329 -6.64 12.09 -22.11
N ARG A 330 -5.76 12.80 -22.80
CA ARG A 330 -4.95 13.86 -22.18
C ARG A 330 -5.87 14.94 -21.65
N ALA A 331 -5.78 15.21 -20.34
CA ALA A 331 -6.53 16.26 -19.67
C ALA A 331 -5.58 17.29 -19.07
N THR A 332 -6.04 18.54 -19.00
CA THR A 332 -5.40 19.62 -18.26
C THR A 332 -6.37 20.07 -17.18
N SER A 333 -5.95 20.13 -15.96
CA SER A 333 -6.75 20.55 -14.82
C SER A 333 -5.94 21.39 -13.84
N LYS A 334 -6.65 22.17 -13.01
CA LYS A 334 -6.07 22.85 -11.85
C LYS A 334 -6.34 21.97 -10.64
N VAL A 335 -5.32 21.70 -9.83
CA VAL A 335 -5.45 21.02 -8.55
C VAL A 335 -5.44 22.06 -7.46
N ASN A 336 -6.61 22.40 -6.90
CA ASN A 336 -6.70 23.43 -5.87
C ASN A 336 -8.02 23.34 -5.09
N VAL A 337 -7.96 23.46 -3.77
CA VAL A 337 -9.13 23.51 -2.89
C VAL A 337 -10.05 24.70 -3.22
N GLY A 338 -9.50 25.81 -3.67
CA GLY A 338 -10.24 27.00 -4.09
C GLY A 338 -11.06 26.86 -5.40
N ALA A 339 -11.04 25.66 -6.03
CA ALA A 339 -11.85 25.39 -7.23
C ALA A 339 -13.33 25.10 -6.94
N LEU A 340 -13.73 24.99 -5.66
CA LEU A 340 -15.12 24.75 -5.24
C LEU A 340 -16.03 25.93 -5.65
N LYS A 341 -17.22 25.61 -6.13
CA LYS A 341 -18.14 26.60 -6.72
C LYS A 341 -19.29 26.92 -5.77
N LYS A 342 -19.41 28.21 -5.42
CA LYS A 342 -20.58 28.73 -4.71
C LYS A 342 -21.83 28.68 -5.61
N GLY A 343 -22.96 28.28 -5.02
CA GLY A 343 -24.22 28.17 -5.75
C GLY A 343 -24.38 26.90 -6.61
N TRP A 344 -23.42 25.98 -6.55
CA TRP A 344 -23.47 24.69 -7.22
C TRP A 344 -23.62 23.57 -6.20
N VAL A 345 -24.17 22.44 -6.64
CA VAL A 345 -24.06 21.19 -5.88
C VAL A 345 -22.64 20.65 -6.09
N ASN A 346 -21.84 20.66 -5.03
CA ASN A 346 -20.45 20.21 -5.06
C ASN A 346 -20.35 18.78 -4.57
N ILE A 347 -19.97 17.85 -5.44
CA ILE A 347 -19.84 16.41 -5.14
C ILE A 347 -18.38 16.02 -5.29
N ALA A 348 -17.79 15.45 -4.23
CA ALA A 348 -16.45 14.90 -4.26
C ALA A 348 -16.49 13.37 -4.24
N VAL A 349 -15.67 12.74 -5.10
CA VAL A 349 -15.43 11.30 -5.13
C VAL A 349 -14.03 11.02 -4.61
N HIS A 350 -13.89 10.02 -3.72
CA HIS A 350 -12.63 9.74 -3.04
C HIS A 350 -12.36 8.24 -2.96
N GLY A 351 -11.16 7.84 -3.33
CA GLY A 351 -10.69 6.47 -3.25
C GLY A 351 -10.11 5.95 -4.56
N HIS A 352 -10.40 4.70 -4.92
CA HIS A 352 -9.70 4.00 -5.98
C HIS A 352 -10.58 3.24 -6.98
N LEU A 353 -11.89 3.03 -6.71
CA LEU A 353 -12.78 2.26 -7.58
C LEU A 353 -13.30 3.10 -8.76
N PRO A 354 -12.97 2.75 -10.02
CA PRO A 354 -13.37 3.58 -11.16
C PRO A 354 -14.82 3.37 -11.58
N THR A 355 -15.43 2.22 -11.25
CA THR A 355 -16.71 1.78 -11.85
C THR A 355 -17.88 2.63 -11.38
N LEU A 356 -18.18 2.62 -10.08
CA LEU A 356 -19.31 3.39 -9.53
C LEU A 356 -19.10 4.89 -9.70
N VAL A 357 -17.89 5.38 -9.48
CA VAL A 357 -17.53 6.78 -9.62
C VAL A 357 -17.76 7.28 -11.05
N SER A 358 -17.36 6.50 -12.06
CA SER A 358 -17.60 6.86 -13.46
C SER A 358 -19.10 6.95 -13.77
N GLU A 359 -19.91 6.07 -13.22
CA GLU A 359 -21.37 6.11 -13.38
C GLU A 359 -22.01 7.27 -12.63
N ILE A 360 -21.57 7.58 -11.42
CA ILE A 360 -22.03 8.77 -10.67
C ILE A 360 -21.78 10.03 -11.49
N VAL A 361 -20.58 10.21 -12.03
CA VAL A 361 -20.24 11.38 -12.86
C VAL A 361 -21.05 11.38 -14.16
N ARG A 362 -21.18 10.24 -14.83
CA ARG A 362 -21.97 10.12 -16.08
C ARG A 362 -23.44 10.46 -15.87
N ILE A 363 -24.06 9.90 -14.84
CA ILE A 363 -25.49 10.11 -14.53
C ILE A 363 -25.74 11.51 -14.01
N GLY A 364 -24.95 12.02 -13.08
CA GLY A 364 -25.13 13.33 -12.50
C GLY A 364 -24.91 14.48 -13.50
N ARG A 365 -24.34 14.22 -14.68
CA ARG A 365 -24.20 15.18 -15.80
C ARG A 365 -25.35 15.11 -16.80
N THR A 366 -26.33 14.25 -16.60
CA THR A 366 -27.53 14.20 -17.44
C THR A 366 -28.42 15.41 -17.17
N GLN A 367 -29.23 15.80 -18.18
CA GLN A 367 -30.14 16.93 -18.06
C GLN A 367 -31.11 16.74 -16.88
N GLU A 368 -31.55 15.51 -16.61
CA GLU A 368 -32.40 15.17 -15.47
C GLU A 368 -31.84 15.69 -14.13
N PHE A 369 -30.56 15.38 -13.84
CA PHE A 369 -29.92 15.78 -12.59
C PHE A 369 -29.53 17.26 -12.55
N ILE A 370 -29.20 17.86 -13.71
CA ILE A 370 -28.95 19.29 -13.82
C ILE A 370 -30.25 20.05 -13.52
N ASP A 371 -31.38 19.62 -14.09
CA ASP A 371 -32.69 20.26 -13.86
C ASP A 371 -33.14 20.05 -12.40
N LEU A 372 -32.84 18.91 -11.81
CA LEU A 372 -33.09 18.64 -10.38
C LEU A 372 -32.29 19.64 -9.51
N ALA A 373 -31.02 19.82 -9.78
CA ALA A 373 -30.18 20.79 -9.05
C ALA A 373 -30.74 22.19 -9.15
N LYS A 374 -31.14 22.63 -10.37
CA LYS A 374 -31.75 23.94 -10.63
C LYS A 374 -33.08 24.12 -9.91
N LYS A 375 -33.90 23.07 -9.84
CA LYS A 375 -35.19 23.09 -9.10
C LYS A 375 -34.98 23.38 -7.62
N HIS A 376 -33.82 22.95 -7.06
CA HIS A 376 -33.43 23.21 -5.67
C HIS A 376 -32.56 24.48 -5.50
N GLY A 377 -32.48 25.33 -6.52
CA GLY A 377 -31.82 26.63 -6.46
C GLY A 377 -30.33 26.64 -6.73
N ALA A 378 -29.75 25.52 -7.19
CA ALA A 378 -28.37 25.46 -7.61
C ALA A 378 -28.21 25.75 -9.11
N GLU A 379 -27.06 26.26 -9.52
CA GLU A 379 -26.76 26.53 -10.93
C GLU A 379 -26.50 25.25 -11.74
N GLY A 380 -26.07 24.16 -11.06
CA GLY A 380 -25.78 22.85 -11.62
C GLY A 380 -25.05 21.98 -10.65
N ILE A 381 -24.42 20.91 -11.14
CA ILE A 381 -23.62 19.95 -10.36
C ILE A 381 -22.16 20.05 -10.81
N GLN A 382 -21.25 20.18 -9.87
CA GLN A 382 -19.82 20.16 -10.13
C GLN A 382 -19.20 18.96 -9.44
N PHE A 383 -18.46 18.16 -10.22
CA PHE A 383 -17.74 16.99 -9.71
C PHE A 383 -16.30 17.32 -9.43
N TYR A 384 -15.86 16.85 -8.29
CA TYR A 384 -14.51 16.95 -7.80
C TYR A 384 -14.02 15.57 -7.36
N GLY A 385 -12.73 15.47 -7.06
CA GLY A 385 -12.29 14.23 -6.46
C GLY A 385 -10.92 14.29 -5.84
N ILE A 386 -10.62 13.19 -5.18
CA ILE A 386 -9.40 12.91 -4.45
C ILE A 386 -8.91 11.52 -4.82
N CYS A 387 -7.61 11.38 -5.02
CA CYS A 387 -6.95 10.12 -5.37
C CYS A 387 -7.39 9.53 -6.72
N CYS A 388 -7.30 8.20 -6.86
CA CYS A 388 -7.45 7.52 -8.15
C CYS A 388 -8.87 7.53 -8.72
N SER A 389 -9.90 7.55 -7.89
CA SER A 389 -11.30 7.65 -8.34
C SER A 389 -11.53 8.95 -9.11
N CYS A 390 -10.95 10.05 -8.62
CA CYS A 390 -10.96 11.32 -9.36
C CYS A 390 -10.27 11.22 -10.71
N LEU A 391 -9.06 10.63 -10.73
CA LEU A 391 -8.27 10.52 -11.96
C LEU A 391 -8.98 9.65 -13.00
N ALA A 392 -9.59 8.54 -12.58
CA ALA A 392 -10.37 7.69 -13.47
C ALA A 392 -11.52 8.45 -14.15
N ALA A 393 -12.20 9.32 -13.41
CA ALA A 393 -13.27 10.17 -13.93
C ALA A 393 -12.72 11.33 -14.78
N MET A 394 -11.70 12.03 -14.30
CA MET A 394 -11.14 13.23 -14.96
C MET A 394 -10.59 12.92 -16.36
N TYR A 395 -9.93 11.78 -16.53
CA TYR A 395 -9.38 11.40 -17.84
C TYR A 395 -10.46 11.00 -18.88
N ARG A 396 -11.71 10.84 -18.47
CA ARG A 396 -12.81 10.40 -19.34
C ARG A 396 -13.95 11.41 -19.44
N TYR A 397 -14.11 12.25 -18.44
CA TYR A 397 -15.18 13.26 -18.36
C TYR A 397 -14.59 14.64 -18.12
N GLU A 398 -14.86 15.56 -19.05
CA GLU A 398 -14.43 16.94 -18.90
C GLU A 398 -15.04 17.60 -17.65
N GLY A 399 -14.28 18.51 -17.03
CA GLY A 399 -14.75 19.33 -15.92
C GLY A 399 -14.81 18.64 -14.58
N VAL A 400 -14.29 17.41 -14.43
CA VAL A 400 -13.98 16.84 -13.12
C VAL A 400 -12.67 17.44 -12.62
N ILE A 401 -12.67 18.00 -11.41
CA ILE A 401 -11.56 18.78 -10.87
C ILE A 401 -10.92 18.03 -9.70
N PRO A 402 -9.62 17.66 -9.77
CA PRO A 402 -8.90 17.14 -8.63
C PRO A 402 -8.67 18.25 -7.59
N LEU A 403 -8.97 17.98 -6.33
CA LEU A 403 -8.82 18.95 -5.24
C LEU A 403 -7.54 18.73 -4.43
N SER A 404 -7.25 17.48 -4.08
CA SER A 404 -6.15 17.13 -3.20
C SER A 404 -5.81 15.65 -3.28
N ASN A 405 -4.87 15.21 -2.44
CA ASN A 405 -4.65 13.81 -2.08
C ASN A 405 -5.31 13.48 -0.72
N ALA A 406 -5.12 12.26 -0.22
CA ALA A 406 -5.69 11.80 1.04
C ALA A 406 -5.32 12.69 2.25
N VAL A 407 -4.08 13.20 2.30
CA VAL A 407 -3.59 14.04 3.42
C VAL A 407 -4.33 15.38 3.48
N GLY A 408 -4.66 15.95 2.33
CA GLY A 408 -5.39 17.21 2.25
C GLY A 408 -6.92 17.07 2.24
N ALA A 409 -7.47 15.85 2.33
CA ALA A 409 -8.92 15.60 2.28
C ALA A 409 -9.70 16.37 3.35
N GLU A 410 -9.14 16.47 4.55
CA GLU A 410 -9.76 17.19 5.68
C GLU A 410 -9.82 18.69 5.43
N LEU A 411 -8.83 19.26 4.74
CA LEU A 411 -8.84 20.68 4.34
C LEU A 411 -9.96 20.96 3.32
N VAL A 412 -10.18 20.01 2.42
CA VAL A 412 -11.28 20.11 1.44
C VAL A 412 -12.64 20.11 2.15
N LEU A 413 -12.86 19.19 3.07
CA LEU A 413 -14.07 19.12 3.91
C LEU A 413 -14.24 20.36 4.78
N GLY A 414 -13.13 20.84 5.36
CA GLY A 414 -13.08 22.03 6.21
C GLY A 414 -13.54 23.31 5.53
N THR A 415 -13.61 23.35 4.19
CA THR A 415 -14.21 24.49 3.48
C THR A 415 -15.71 24.66 3.74
N GLY A 416 -16.41 23.57 4.18
CA GLY A 416 -17.85 23.55 4.32
C GLY A 416 -18.63 23.71 3.02
N ALA A 417 -17.95 23.70 1.86
CA ALA A 417 -18.56 23.94 0.56
C ALA A 417 -19.01 22.69 -0.17
N LEU A 418 -18.65 21.50 0.32
CA LEU A 418 -19.09 20.21 -0.24
C LEU A 418 -20.49 19.84 0.27
N ASP A 419 -21.33 19.38 -0.64
CA ASP A 419 -22.66 18.85 -0.33
C ASP A 419 -22.61 17.33 -0.12
N LEU A 420 -21.87 16.62 -0.97
CA LEU A 420 -21.75 15.17 -0.93
C LEU A 420 -20.29 14.72 -1.07
N TRP A 421 -19.90 13.77 -0.24
CA TRP A 421 -18.62 13.08 -0.29
C TRP A 421 -18.85 11.58 -0.46
N VAL A 422 -18.46 11.03 -1.60
CA VAL A 422 -18.57 9.59 -1.88
C VAL A 422 -17.22 8.95 -1.72
N ALA A 423 -17.07 8.11 -0.69
CA ALA A 423 -15.86 7.38 -0.38
C ALA A 423 -16.00 5.91 -0.79
N ASP A 424 -15.07 5.43 -1.60
CA ASP A 424 -15.02 4.00 -1.97
C ASP A 424 -13.98 3.24 -1.13
N VAL A 425 -12.78 2.97 -1.63
CA VAL A 425 -11.74 2.22 -0.90
C VAL A 425 -10.40 2.92 -1.00
N GLN A 426 -9.54 2.69 0.00
CA GLN A 426 -8.15 3.13 0.07
C GLN A 426 -7.96 4.64 0.22
N ASP A 427 -7.00 5.01 1.05
CA ASP A 427 -6.61 6.40 1.35
C ASP A 427 -7.74 7.26 1.93
N VAL A 428 -8.83 6.65 2.38
CA VAL A 428 -9.96 7.33 3.03
C VAL A 428 -9.72 7.34 4.54
N PHE A 429 -9.24 8.45 5.06
CA PHE A 429 -8.90 8.57 6.48
C PHE A 429 -10.17 8.61 7.34
N PRO A 430 -10.23 7.84 8.45
CA PRO A 430 -11.40 7.85 9.34
C PRO A 430 -11.76 9.23 9.88
N SER A 431 -10.77 10.09 10.08
CA SER A 431 -10.90 11.46 10.59
C SER A 431 -11.71 12.40 9.71
N ILE A 432 -11.95 12.08 8.43
CA ILE A 432 -12.86 12.90 7.60
C ILE A 432 -14.25 12.98 8.21
N MET A 433 -14.68 11.98 8.97
CA MET A 433 -15.99 11.99 9.65
C MET A 433 -16.05 13.02 10.78
N ASP A 434 -14.93 13.25 11.46
CA ASP A 434 -14.86 14.25 12.52
C ASP A 434 -15.01 15.66 11.94
N VAL A 435 -14.39 15.92 10.81
CA VAL A 435 -14.52 17.18 10.08
C VAL A 435 -15.92 17.33 9.47
N ALA A 436 -16.41 16.31 8.75
CA ALA A 436 -17.70 16.35 8.07
C ALA A 436 -18.85 16.66 9.04
N ARG A 437 -18.79 16.19 10.28
CA ARG A 437 -19.80 16.49 11.33
C ARG A 437 -19.88 17.96 11.71
N CYS A 438 -18.84 18.74 11.47
CA CYS A 438 -18.83 20.19 11.69
C CYS A 438 -19.55 20.98 10.58
N PHE A 439 -19.88 20.32 9.48
CA PHE A 439 -20.45 20.94 8.29
C PHE A 439 -21.67 20.19 7.78
N LYS A 440 -22.26 20.68 6.69
CA LYS A 440 -23.45 20.08 6.03
C LYS A 440 -23.13 18.87 5.14
N THR A 441 -21.89 18.53 4.94
CA THR A 441 -21.46 17.51 3.98
C THR A 441 -21.98 16.13 4.35
N THR A 442 -22.79 15.52 3.49
CA THR A 442 -23.17 14.11 3.61
C THR A 442 -22.01 13.24 3.15
N VAL A 443 -21.59 12.29 4.00
CA VAL A 443 -20.57 11.31 3.66
C VAL A 443 -21.21 9.96 3.40
N VAL A 444 -20.91 9.40 2.24
CA VAL A 444 -21.39 8.09 1.81
C VAL A 444 -20.18 7.16 1.61
N THR A 445 -20.26 5.95 2.15
CA THR A 445 -19.30 4.88 1.86
C THR A 445 -19.95 3.82 0.97
N THR A 446 -19.17 3.25 0.04
CA THR A 446 -19.69 2.37 -1.01
C THR A 446 -19.08 0.96 -0.99
N SER A 447 -18.14 0.67 -0.12
CA SER A 447 -17.55 -0.66 0.00
C SER A 447 -17.62 -1.20 1.42
N ASP A 448 -17.99 -2.47 1.57
CA ASP A 448 -17.97 -3.16 2.85
C ASP A 448 -16.56 -3.24 3.47
N ALA A 449 -15.53 -3.14 2.65
CA ALA A 449 -14.13 -3.11 3.09
C ALA A 449 -13.63 -1.72 3.55
N ALA A 450 -14.46 -0.66 3.42
CA ALA A 450 -14.05 0.72 3.73
C ALA A 450 -15.17 1.51 4.41
N ARG A 451 -15.70 0.96 5.48
CA ARG A 451 -16.76 1.62 6.26
C ARG A 451 -16.23 2.71 7.17
N LEU A 452 -16.96 3.80 7.24
CA LEU A 452 -16.70 4.89 8.19
C LEU A 452 -17.86 4.99 9.19
N PRO A 453 -17.58 4.95 10.50
CA PRO A 453 -18.64 5.09 11.51
C PRO A 453 -19.38 6.43 11.40
N GLY A 454 -20.69 6.37 11.20
CA GLY A 454 -21.55 7.55 11.06
C GLY A 454 -21.75 8.05 9.63
N ALA A 455 -21.10 7.46 8.64
CA ALA A 455 -21.42 7.68 7.22
C ALA A 455 -22.64 6.85 6.80
N GLU A 456 -23.39 7.34 5.82
CA GLU A 456 -24.34 6.52 5.09
C GLU A 456 -23.60 5.44 4.29
N HIS A 457 -24.24 4.29 4.07
CA HIS A 457 -23.59 3.19 3.39
C HIS A 457 -24.47 2.58 2.30
N TYR A 458 -23.98 2.63 1.06
CA TYR A 458 -24.60 2.02 -0.11
C TYR A 458 -23.61 1.00 -0.71
N ALA A 459 -23.72 -0.26 -0.27
CA ALA A 459 -22.77 -1.30 -0.66
C ALA A 459 -22.72 -1.50 -2.18
N TYR A 460 -21.60 -1.20 -2.75
CA TYR A 460 -21.24 -1.49 -4.13
C TYR A 460 -20.02 -2.41 -4.14
N ASP A 461 -20.26 -3.70 -4.09
CA ASP A 461 -19.26 -4.72 -4.37
C ASP A 461 -19.94 -5.98 -4.91
N HIS A 462 -19.19 -6.79 -5.67
CA HIS A 462 -19.67 -8.05 -6.23
C HIS A 462 -19.34 -9.23 -5.32
N HIS A 463 -19.36 -9.02 -4.00
CA HIS A 463 -19.23 -10.06 -3.00
C HIS A 463 -20.56 -10.83 -2.81
N HIS A 464 -20.50 -11.96 -2.16
CA HIS A 464 -21.67 -12.70 -1.67
C HIS A 464 -22.71 -13.07 -2.74
N SER A 465 -22.27 -13.39 -3.97
CA SER A 465 -23.13 -13.84 -5.07
C SER A 465 -24.09 -12.78 -5.66
N ASN A 466 -24.06 -11.57 -5.17
CA ASN A 466 -24.84 -10.46 -5.70
C ASN A 466 -24.06 -9.65 -6.72
N VAL A 467 -24.74 -9.25 -7.79
CA VAL A 467 -24.24 -8.23 -8.72
C VAL A 467 -24.83 -6.91 -8.29
N ALA A 468 -23.97 -5.99 -7.84
CA ALA A 468 -24.40 -4.67 -7.43
C ALA A 468 -25.02 -3.90 -8.60
N ASP A 469 -26.23 -3.34 -8.43
CA ASP A 469 -26.86 -2.50 -9.43
C ASP A 469 -26.24 -1.11 -9.45
N THR A 470 -25.24 -0.95 -10.31
CA THR A 470 -24.45 0.28 -10.41
C THR A 470 -25.32 1.50 -10.72
N GLU A 471 -26.28 1.39 -11.65
CA GLU A 471 -27.14 2.51 -12.02
C GLU A 471 -28.03 2.95 -10.85
N LYS A 472 -28.61 1.98 -10.15
CA LYS A 472 -29.47 2.27 -8.98
C LYS A 472 -28.70 2.95 -7.85
N ILE A 473 -27.47 2.50 -7.58
CA ILE A 473 -26.65 3.06 -6.49
C ILE A 473 -26.12 4.44 -6.89
N ALA A 474 -25.78 4.63 -8.15
CA ALA A 474 -25.27 5.91 -8.66
C ALA A 474 -26.34 7.01 -8.73
N ARG A 475 -27.64 6.66 -8.83
CA ARG A 475 -28.78 7.58 -8.82
C ARG A 475 -29.19 7.96 -7.40
#